data_584ba4c708f1b904882c867146a3a495
#
_entry.id   584ba4c708f1b904882c867146a3a495
#
_cell.length_a   1.000
_cell.length_b   1.000
_cell.length_c   1.000
_cell.angle_alpha   90.00
_cell.angle_beta   90.00
_cell.angle_gamma   90.00
#
_symmetry.space_group_name_H-M   'P 1'
#
loop_
_entity.id
_entity.type
_entity.pdbx_description
1 polymer ?
#
loop_
_entity_poly.entity_id
_entity_poly.type
_entity_poly.pdbx_seq_one_letter_code
_entity_poly.pdbx_strand_id
1 'polypeptide(L)'
;MSFIFFVFIYNIYMSSFDNKYDLVTYYIDSCKRTSGTSDFYYNIGNLPDSCNACMVSNVQLPKYYLINEYNNKFNVEYDSTFFTVNLVKGEYNDDQFFAMVRTQFNAELTGYSNDVDIFKNNSEFDEADVLRRKPEYNFSGSASSTIFKFSELPENNINYLMGFDRKDYESVTGLSGQSIYAPNIYNLCHINDKLYLNASFVSENGGTDSTTVLRDIYMHNISFGNCAIFKYDFTRDNYKKINNATTIKTPRFFLTDEYDNVVDLNGVNFSFTLHFFKKL
;
A
#
# COMPACT_ATOMS: atom_id res chain seq x y z
N MET A 1 26.29 29.89 12.54
CA MET A 1 27.45 29.09 13.06
C MET A 1 26.95 27.68 13.51
N SER A 2 26.06 27.06 12.77
CA SER A 2 25.41 25.74 13.15
C SER A 2 25.47 24.66 12.07
N PHE A 3 26.15 24.91 10.95
CA PHE A 3 26.18 23.98 9.82
C PHE A 3 27.35 22.98 9.85
N ILE A 4 28.36 23.23 10.70
CA ILE A 4 29.61 22.45 10.73
C ILE A 4 29.50 21.22 11.65
N PHE A 5 28.57 21.19 12.61
CA PHE A 5 28.46 20.10 13.57
C PHE A 5 27.77 18.83 13.03
N PHE A 6 26.92 18.97 12.00
CA PHE A 6 26.22 17.81 11.43
C PHE A 6 27.09 16.97 10.49
N VAL A 7 28.07 17.59 9.85
CA VAL A 7 29.00 16.87 8.94
C VAL A 7 29.99 16.00 9.72
N PHE A 8 30.34 16.38 10.95
CA PHE A 8 31.33 15.66 11.75
C PHE A 8 30.81 14.35 12.37
N ILE A 9 29.52 14.27 12.73
CA ILE A 9 28.94 13.05 13.30
C ILE A 9 28.71 11.99 12.22
N TYR A 10 28.41 12.41 10.99
CA TYR A 10 28.25 11.48 9.85
C TYR A 10 29.57 10.79 9.47
N ASN A 11 30.70 11.49 9.59
CA ASN A 11 32.01 10.93 9.28
C ASN A 11 32.55 9.97 10.35
N ILE A 12 32.14 10.10 11.62
CA ILE A 12 32.65 9.21 12.68
C ILE A 12 32.03 7.81 12.63
N TYR A 13 30.79 7.68 12.18
CA TYR A 13 30.16 6.34 12.00
C TYR A 13 30.60 5.67 10.69
N MET A 14 30.93 6.42 9.66
CA MET A 14 31.45 5.87 8.40
C MET A 14 32.90 5.40 8.50
N SER A 15 33.72 6.04 9.35
CA SER A 15 35.15 5.74 9.43
C SER A 15 35.50 4.33 9.96
N SER A 16 34.59 3.66 10.68
CA SER A 16 34.80 2.28 11.14
C SER A 16 34.42 1.23 10.09
N PHE A 17 33.65 1.62 9.08
CA PHE A 17 33.22 0.73 7.96
C PHE A 17 34.12 0.89 6.73
N ASP A 18 34.63 2.11 6.48
CA ASP A 18 35.43 2.47 5.28
C ASP A 18 36.77 1.74 5.17
N ASN A 19 37.30 1.22 6.27
CA ASN A 19 38.60 0.52 6.23
C ASN A 19 38.50 -0.99 5.92
N LYS A 20 37.31 -1.54 5.71
CA LYS A 20 37.14 -2.99 5.57
C LYS A 20 36.40 -3.42 4.30
N TYR A 21 35.70 -2.50 3.62
CA TYR A 21 34.86 -2.85 2.47
C TYR A 21 34.97 -1.76 1.38
N ASP A 22 35.07 -2.18 0.13
CA ASP A 22 34.83 -1.31 -1.01
C ASP A 22 33.34 -0.93 -1.00
N LEU A 23 32.99 0.22 -0.41
CA LEU A 23 31.63 0.69 -0.28
C LEU A 23 31.33 1.74 -1.34
N VAL A 24 30.32 1.52 -2.17
CA VAL A 24 29.79 2.50 -3.12
C VAL A 24 28.37 2.86 -2.72
N THR A 25 28.11 4.16 -2.54
CA THR A 25 26.82 4.65 -2.09
C THR A 25 26.13 5.47 -3.19
N TYR A 26 24.86 5.16 -3.44
CA TYR A 26 23.99 5.90 -4.36
C TYR A 26 22.80 6.46 -3.62
N TYR A 27 22.52 7.74 -3.82
CA TYR A 27 21.24 8.33 -3.45
C TYR A 27 20.31 8.23 -4.66
N ILE A 28 19.32 7.36 -4.57
CA ILE A 28 18.33 7.11 -5.62
C ILE A 28 17.11 7.99 -5.35
N ASP A 29 16.81 8.85 -6.30
CA ASP A 29 15.64 9.73 -6.24
C ASP A 29 14.81 9.50 -7.50
N SER A 30 13.58 9.06 -7.35
CA SER A 30 12.70 8.75 -8.48
C SER A 30 12.42 9.96 -9.38
N CYS A 31 12.63 11.20 -8.92
CA CYS A 31 12.55 12.38 -9.78
C CYS A 31 13.63 12.40 -10.87
N LYS A 32 14.75 11.68 -10.69
CA LYS A 32 15.87 11.58 -11.64
C LYS A 32 15.86 10.27 -12.45
N ARG A 33 14.73 9.58 -12.46
CA ARG A 33 14.55 8.35 -13.24
C ARG A 33 14.77 8.54 -14.73
N THR A 34 15.22 7.52 -15.40
CA THR A 34 15.37 7.53 -16.86
C THR A 34 14.07 7.25 -17.58
N SER A 35 13.17 6.47 -16.95
CA SER A 35 11.83 6.16 -17.46
C SER A 35 10.95 5.61 -16.33
N GLY A 36 9.63 5.59 -16.54
CA GLY A 36 8.65 5.07 -15.59
C GLY A 36 8.11 6.12 -14.61
N THR A 37 7.36 5.68 -13.61
CA THR A 37 6.77 6.48 -12.54
C THR A 37 7.25 6.00 -11.15
N SER A 38 6.43 5.34 -10.38
CA SER A 38 6.81 4.62 -9.15
C SER A 38 7.44 3.25 -9.41
N ASP A 39 7.31 2.75 -10.63
CA ASP A 39 8.08 1.67 -11.24
C ASP A 39 9.00 2.30 -12.29
N PHE A 40 10.30 2.35 -12.04
CA PHE A 40 11.21 3.17 -12.82
C PHE A 40 12.59 2.54 -13.00
N TYR A 41 13.27 3.00 -14.04
CA TYR A 41 14.68 2.70 -14.29
C TYR A 41 15.57 3.86 -13.85
N TYR A 42 16.72 3.53 -13.30
CA TYR A 42 17.68 4.51 -12.80
C TYR A 42 19.10 4.14 -13.22
N ASN A 43 19.83 5.09 -13.80
CA ASN A 43 21.22 4.85 -14.24
C ASN A 43 22.17 5.04 -13.05
N ILE A 44 22.78 3.96 -12.59
CA ILE A 44 23.80 3.97 -11.53
C ILE A 44 25.24 3.88 -12.08
N GLY A 45 25.39 3.75 -13.39
CA GLY A 45 26.71 3.58 -14.02
C GLY A 45 27.34 2.21 -13.79
N ASN A 46 28.67 2.17 -13.70
CA ASN A 46 29.40 0.92 -13.51
C ASN A 46 29.69 0.70 -12.03
N LEU A 47 29.30 -0.45 -11.53
CA LEU A 47 29.69 -0.92 -10.19
C LEU A 47 31.07 -1.60 -10.25
N PRO A 48 31.88 -1.51 -9.18
CA PRO A 48 33.07 -2.32 -9.05
C PRO A 48 32.76 -3.82 -9.09
N ASP A 49 33.60 -4.59 -9.80
CA ASP A 49 33.45 -6.04 -9.94
C ASP A 49 33.51 -6.79 -8.60
N SER A 50 34.13 -6.15 -7.60
CA SER A 50 34.23 -6.67 -6.24
C SER A 50 32.92 -6.68 -5.46
N CYS A 51 31.92 -5.90 -5.87
CA CYS A 51 30.64 -5.81 -5.16
C CYS A 51 29.84 -7.10 -5.34
N ASN A 52 29.43 -7.73 -4.23
CA ASN A 52 28.60 -8.94 -4.21
C ASN A 52 27.39 -8.84 -3.28
N ALA A 53 27.21 -7.68 -2.66
CA ALA A 53 26.10 -7.41 -1.77
C ALA A 53 25.61 -5.95 -1.88
N CYS A 54 24.36 -5.75 -1.56
CA CYS A 54 23.77 -4.42 -1.45
C CYS A 54 22.87 -4.28 -0.22
N MET A 55 22.59 -3.04 0.18
CA MET A 55 21.71 -2.73 1.28
C MET A 55 21.08 -1.35 1.12
N VAL A 56 19.86 -1.19 1.61
CA VAL A 56 19.18 0.10 1.73
C VAL A 56 19.28 0.60 3.16
N SER A 57 19.77 1.83 3.35
CA SER A 57 19.94 2.43 4.68
C SER A 57 18.93 3.53 5.00
N ASN A 58 18.33 4.14 4.02
CA ASN A 58 17.37 5.21 4.20
C ASN A 58 16.32 5.16 3.11
N VAL A 59 15.05 5.32 3.49
CA VAL A 59 13.93 5.42 2.54
C VAL A 59 13.08 6.61 2.94
N GLN A 60 12.75 7.45 1.96
CA GLN A 60 11.76 8.53 2.09
C GLN A 60 10.61 8.21 1.14
N LEU A 61 9.44 7.98 1.70
CA LEU A 61 8.29 7.49 0.96
C LEU A 61 7.02 8.23 1.39
N PRO A 62 6.28 8.86 0.46
CA PRO A 62 4.95 9.39 0.76
C PRO A 62 3.98 8.24 1.01
N LYS A 63 3.03 8.42 1.94
CA LYS A 63 1.92 7.48 2.07
C LYS A 63 0.96 7.71 0.91
N TYR A 64 0.72 6.68 0.12
CA TYR A 64 -0.09 6.73 -1.08
C TYR A 64 -1.60 6.57 -0.77
N TYR A 65 -2.45 6.70 -1.76
CA TYR A 65 -3.89 6.75 -1.59
C TYR A 65 -4.48 5.49 -0.95
N LEU A 66 -5.46 5.71 -0.06
CA LEU A 66 -6.27 4.64 0.52
C LEU A 66 -7.04 3.89 -0.56
N ILE A 67 -7.69 4.63 -1.50
CA ILE A 67 -8.38 4.08 -2.65
C ILE A 67 -7.52 4.29 -3.88
N ASN A 68 -7.07 3.21 -4.49
CA ASN A 68 -6.21 3.16 -5.66
C ASN A 68 -6.83 2.30 -6.77
N GLU A 69 -6.10 2.00 -7.85
CA GLU A 69 -6.59 1.23 -9.00
C GLU A 69 -6.93 -0.24 -8.68
N TYR A 70 -6.40 -0.79 -7.60
CA TYR A 70 -6.60 -2.20 -7.25
C TYR A 70 -7.80 -2.43 -6.32
N ASN A 71 -8.21 -1.40 -5.58
CA ASN A 71 -9.27 -1.51 -4.59
C ASN A 71 -10.43 -0.52 -4.79
N ASN A 72 -10.55 0.09 -5.95
CA ASN A 72 -11.53 1.15 -6.20
C ASN A 72 -12.87 0.68 -6.75
N LYS A 73 -13.19 -0.60 -6.68
CA LYS A 73 -14.45 -1.12 -7.22
C LYS A 73 -14.93 -2.37 -6.53
N PHE A 74 -16.24 -2.54 -6.50
CA PHE A 74 -16.88 -3.79 -6.08
C PHE A 74 -18.19 -4.00 -6.84
N ASN A 75 -18.61 -5.26 -6.94
CA ASN A 75 -19.81 -5.65 -7.68
C ASN A 75 -20.99 -5.81 -6.74
N VAL A 76 -22.15 -5.43 -7.23
CA VAL A 76 -23.44 -5.52 -6.54
C VAL A 76 -24.48 -6.16 -7.44
N GLU A 77 -25.28 -7.05 -6.88
CA GLU A 77 -26.51 -7.51 -7.50
C GLU A 77 -27.68 -6.88 -6.75
N TYR A 78 -28.52 -6.13 -7.46
CA TYR A 78 -29.70 -5.48 -6.94
C TYR A 78 -30.87 -5.80 -7.84
N ASP A 79 -31.94 -6.40 -7.27
CA ASP A 79 -33.13 -6.82 -8.04
C ASP A 79 -32.76 -7.65 -9.30
N SER A 80 -31.85 -8.62 -9.14
CA SER A 80 -31.31 -9.46 -10.22
C SER A 80 -30.53 -8.69 -11.31
N THR A 81 -30.21 -7.43 -11.09
CA THR A 81 -29.39 -6.62 -11.99
C THR A 81 -28.00 -6.43 -11.40
N PHE A 82 -26.97 -6.70 -12.21
CA PHE A 82 -25.58 -6.54 -11.81
C PHE A 82 -25.03 -5.18 -12.21
N PHE A 83 -24.35 -4.51 -11.29
CA PHE A 83 -23.58 -3.32 -11.58
C PHE A 83 -22.31 -3.26 -10.75
N THR A 84 -21.38 -2.41 -11.17
CA THR A 84 -20.12 -2.19 -10.46
C THR A 84 -20.11 -0.79 -9.89
N VAL A 85 -19.94 -0.69 -8.56
CA VAL A 85 -19.71 0.58 -7.88
C VAL A 85 -18.24 0.95 -8.04
N ASN A 86 -17.98 2.12 -8.65
CA ASN A 86 -16.64 2.63 -8.88
C ASN A 86 -16.35 3.77 -7.89
N LEU A 87 -15.36 3.55 -7.04
CA LEU A 87 -14.95 4.50 -6.01
C LEU A 87 -13.92 5.48 -6.54
N VAL A 88 -13.95 6.70 -6.05
CA VAL A 88 -12.98 7.73 -6.43
C VAL A 88 -11.66 7.45 -5.74
N LYS A 89 -10.57 7.41 -6.50
CA LYS A 89 -9.20 7.28 -5.96
C LYS A 89 -8.87 8.47 -5.07
N GLY A 90 -8.25 8.22 -3.94
CA GLY A 90 -7.86 9.30 -3.04
C GLY A 90 -7.57 8.86 -1.61
N GLU A 91 -7.29 9.87 -0.81
CA GLU A 91 -7.09 9.77 0.63
C GLU A 91 -8.39 10.14 1.34
N TYR A 92 -8.80 9.32 2.31
CA TYR A 92 -10.05 9.51 3.02
C TYR A 92 -9.85 9.24 4.51
N ASN A 93 -10.41 10.10 5.36
CA ASN A 93 -10.74 9.70 6.71
C ASN A 93 -12.04 8.86 6.68
N ASP A 94 -12.45 8.32 7.82
CA ASP A 94 -13.60 7.43 7.89
C ASP A 94 -14.92 8.10 7.44
N ASP A 95 -15.18 9.35 7.83
CA ASP A 95 -16.37 10.08 7.38
C ASP A 95 -16.37 10.32 5.87
N GLN A 96 -15.24 10.75 5.34
CA GLN A 96 -15.07 10.99 3.91
C GLN A 96 -15.18 9.70 3.08
N PHE A 97 -14.62 8.60 3.60
CA PHE A 97 -14.67 7.31 2.94
C PHE A 97 -16.13 6.83 2.79
N PHE A 98 -16.89 6.77 3.87
CA PHE A 98 -18.28 6.33 3.81
C PHE A 98 -19.19 7.29 3.05
N ALA A 99 -18.94 8.60 3.13
CA ALA A 99 -19.66 9.57 2.31
C ALA A 99 -19.39 9.37 0.81
N MET A 100 -18.14 9.06 0.43
CA MET A 100 -17.76 8.76 -0.94
C MET A 100 -18.38 7.44 -1.42
N VAL A 101 -18.32 6.36 -0.61
CA VAL A 101 -18.96 5.06 -0.94
C VAL A 101 -20.46 5.25 -1.16
N ARG A 102 -21.14 5.96 -0.24
CA ARG A 102 -22.57 6.28 -0.36
C ARG A 102 -22.88 7.05 -1.65
N THR A 103 -22.10 8.07 -1.96
CA THR A 103 -22.29 8.90 -3.15
C THR A 103 -22.17 8.09 -4.44
N GLN A 104 -21.12 7.28 -4.55
CA GLN A 104 -20.89 6.47 -5.74
C GLN A 104 -21.95 5.36 -5.87
N PHE A 105 -22.36 4.77 -4.74
CA PHE A 105 -23.39 3.73 -4.73
C PHE A 105 -24.74 4.31 -5.21
N ASN A 106 -25.16 5.46 -4.65
CA ASN A 106 -26.42 6.12 -5.01
C ASN A 106 -26.42 6.60 -6.48
N ALA A 107 -25.26 6.94 -7.04
CA ALA A 107 -25.16 7.26 -8.47
C ALA A 107 -25.53 6.07 -9.36
N GLU A 108 -25.13 4.86 -8.98
CA GLU A 108 -25.51 3.62 -9.70
C GLU A 108 -27.00 3.26 -9.49
N LEU A 109 -27.58 3.61 -8.32
CA LEU A 109 -28.98 3.33 -7.99
C LEU A 109 -29.97 4.37 -8.53
N THR A 110 -29.55 5.43 -9.19
CA THR A 110 -30.42 6.54 -9.63
C THR A 110 -31.62 6.09 -10.45
N GLY A 111 -31.54 4.96 -11.17
CA GLY A 111 -32.64 4.38 -11.95
C GLY A 111 -33.67 3.59 -11.13
N TYR A 112 -33.40 3.31 -9.86
CA TYR A 112 -34.19 2.40 -9.04
C TYR A 112 -35.07 3.09 -7.98
N SER A 113 -35.03 4.40 -7.88
CA SER A 113 -35.78 5.20 -6.86
C SER A 113 -35.43 4.85 -5.41
N ASN A 114 -34.26 4.31 -5.17
CA ASN A 114 -33.75 3.90 -3.87
C ASN A 114 -32.41 4.54 -3.59
N ASP A 115 -32.18 4.86 -2.31
CA ASP A 115 -30.92 5.38 -1.81
C ASP A 115 -30.32 4.40 -0.80
N VAL A 116 -29.01 4.33 -0.77
CA VAL A 116 -28.29 3.66 0.31
C VAL A 116 -27.87 4.68 1.36
N ASP A 117 -28.20 4.40 2.61
CA ASP A 117 -27.62 5.06 3.77
C ASP A 117 -26.61 4.14 4.45
N ILE A 118 -25.49 4.70 4.91
CA ILE A 118 -24.44 3.94 5.55
C ILE A 118 -24.26 4.43 6.98
N PHE A 119 -24.56 3.57 7.92
CA PHE A 119 -24.37 3.82 9.35
C PHE A 119 -23.06 3.15 9.79
N LYS A 120 -22.05 3.94 10.15
CA LYS A 120 -20.72 3.44 10.55
C LYS A 120 -20.74 2.59 11.82
N ASN A 121 -21.67 2.86 12.70
CA ASN A 121 -21.85 2.17 13.98
C ASN A 121 -23.29 1.70 14.08
N ASN A 122 -23.52 0.41 14.02
CA ASN A 122 -24.85 -0.12 14.25
C ASN A 122 -25.12 -0.15 15.78
N SER A 123 -26.04 0.67 16.23
CA SER A 123 -26.42 0.80 17.65
C SER A 123 -27.37 -0.33 18.12
N GLU A 124 -27.85 -1.19 17.24
CA GLU A 124 -28.74 -2.31 17.62
C GLU A 124 -27.99 -3.48 18.28
N PHE A 125 -26.67 -3.50 18.23
CA PHE A 125 -25.86 -4.48 18.92
C PHE A 125 -25.29 -3.90 20.20
N ASP A 126 -25.94 -4.24 21.33
CA ASP A 126 -25.51 -4.13 22.72
C ASP A 126 -24.61 -2.92 23.07
N GLU A 127 -24.93 -2.16 24.12
CA GLU A 127 -24.17 -0.97 24.57
C GLU A 127 -22.64 -1.22 24.72
N ALA A 128 -22.23 -2.47 24.92
CA ALA A 128 -20.83 -2.88 24.90
C ALA A 128 -20.17 -2.83 23.50
N ASP A 129 -20.97 -2.84 22.43
CA ASP A 129 -20.50 -2.84 21.03
C ASP A 129 -20.40 -1.44 20.41
N VAL A 130 -20.73 -0.38 21.12
CA VAL A 130 -20.65 1.02 20.64
C VAL A 130 -19.24 1.39 20.16
N LEU A 131 -18.21 0.69 20.63
CA LEU A 131 -16.82 0.85 20.15
C LEU A 131 -16.51 0.01 18.92
N ARG A 132 -17.40 -0.87 18.52
CA ARG A 132 -17.18 -1.72 17.34
C ARG A 132 -17.74 -1.04 16.10
N ARG A 133 -16.88 -0.46 15.34
CA ARG A 133 -17.12 0.24 14.07
C ARG A 133 -17.57 -0.73 12.97
N LYS A 134 -18.74 -1.39 13.16
CA LYS A 134 -19.35 -2.31 12.20
C LYS A 134 -20.36 -1.57 11.35
N PRO A 135 -20.12 -1.35 10.06
CA PRO A 135 -21.05 -0.62 9.20
C PRO A 135 -22.32 -1.40 8.91
N GLU A 136 -23.42 -0.67 8.79
CA GLU A 136 -24.67 -1.10 8.20
C GLU A 136 -24.92 -0.33 6.91
N TYR A 137 -25.28 -1.05 5.85
CA TYR A 137 -25.65 -0.52 4.56
C TYR A 137 -27.14 -0.72 4.37
N ASN A 138 -27.93 0.36 4.57
CA ASN A 138 -29.38 0.34 4.55
C ASN A 138 -29.90 0.84 3.21
N PHE A 139 -30.72 0.04 2.54
CA PHE A 139 -31.37 0.34 1.26
C PHE A 139 -32.80 0.77 1.55
N SER A 140 -32.99 2.06 1.79
CA SER A 140 -34.28 2.64 2.21
C SER A 140 -35.34 2.48 1.13
N GLY A 141 -36.51 1.99 1.52
CA GLY A 141 -37.66 1.85 0.62
C GLY A 141 -37.60 0.65 -0.33
N SER A 142 -36.52 -0.14 -0.30
CA SER A 142 -36.41 -1.31 -1.16
C SER A 142 -37.10 -2.53 -0.56
N ALA A 143 -37.90 -3.22 -1.40
CA ALA A 143 -38.35 -4.59 -1.14
C ALA A 143 -37.43 -5.64 -1.82
N SER A 144 -36.49 -5.20 -2.65
CA SER A 144 -35.64 -6.08 -3.45
C SER A 144 -34.39 -6.47 -2.67
N SER A 145 -33.97 -7.72 -2.83
CA SER A 145 -32.72 -8.23 -2.29
C SER A 145 -31.52 -7.54 -2.91
N THR A 146 -30.55 -7.21 -2.10
CA THR A 146 -29.24 -6.66 -2.53
C THR A 146 -28.15 -7.61 -2.08
N ILE A 147 -27.20 -7.92 -2.97
CA ILE A 147 -26.09 -8.80 -2.66
C ILE A 147 -24.77 -8.08 -3.01
N PHE A 148 -23.88 -7.94 -2.03
CA PHE A 148 -22.49 -7.56 -2.26
C PHE A 148 -21.69 -8.77 -2.72
N LYS A 149 -21.10 -8.70 -3.90
CA LYS A 149 -20.36 -9.80 -4.55
C LYS A 149 -18.85 -9.66 -4.28
N PHE A 150 -18.43 -9.96 -3.06
CA PHE A 150 -17.02 -9.89 -2.68
C PHE A 150 -16.26 -11.20 -2.90
N SER A 151 -16.91 -12.32 -3.14
CA SER A 151 -16.27 -13.62 -3.39
C SER A 151 -15.40 -13.61 -4.68
N GLU A 152 -15.80 -12.80 -5.66
CA GLU A 152 -15.15 -12.70 -6.97
C GLU A 152 -14.02 -11.65 -7.02
N LEU A 153 -13.84 -10.89 -5.93
CA LEU A 153 -12.84 -9.84 -5.90
C LEU A 153 -11.43 -10.43 -5.71
N PRO A 154 -10.40 -9.79 -6.30
CA PRO A 154 -9.02 -10.15 -6.00
C PRO A 154 -8.69 -9.92 -4.52
N GLU A 155 -7.60 -10.50 -4.05
CA GLU A 155 -7.03 -10.16 -2.76
C GLU A 155 -6.72 -8.65 -2.70
N ASN A 156 -6.63 -8.10 -1.48
CA ASN A 156 -6.41 -6.66 -1.26
C ASN A 156 -7.51 -5.76 -1.83
N ASN A 157 -8.77 -6.09 -1.56
CA ASN A 157 -9.88 -5.34 -2.10
C ASN A 157 -10.63 -4.53 -1.04
N ILE A 158 -11.55 -3.71 -1.56
CA ILE A 158 -12.43 -2.79 -0.84
C ILE A 158 -13.23 -3.45 0.30
N ASN A 159 -13.53 -4.75 0.21
CA ASN A 159 -14.33 -5.47 1.21
C ASN A 159 -13.79 -5.30 2.64
N TYR A 160 -12.49 -5.36 2.85
CA TYR A 160 -11.88 -5.17 4.17
C TYR A 160 -12.02 -3.75 4.69
N LEU A 161 -11.92 -2.74 3.82
CA LEU A 161 -12.17 -1.35 4.19
C LEU A 161 -13.61 -1.12 4.61
N MET A 162 -14.55 -1.86 4.01
CA MET A 162 -15.98 -1.79 4.29
C MET A 162 -16.42 -2.68 5.47
N GLY A 163 -15.52 -3.47 6.06
CA GLY A 163 -15.81 -4.36 7.19
C GLY A 163 -16.29 -5.76 6.80
N PHE A 164 -16.00 -6.22 5.58
CA PHE A 164 -16.45 -7.53 5.07
C PHE A 164 -15.28 -8.48 4.82
N ASP A 165 -15.55 -9.79 4.98
CA ASP A 165 -14.70 -10.84 4.47
C ASP A 165 -14.89 -11.02 2.96
N ARG A 166 -14.03 -11.81 2.33
CA ARG A 166 -14.09 -12.10 0.89
C ARG A 166 -15.14 -13.19 0.60
N LYS A 167 -16.41 -12.87 0.80
CA LYS A 167 -17.57 -13.69 0.46
C LYS A 167 -18.75 -12.80 0.12
N ASP A 168 -19.79 -13.37 -0.49
CA ASP A 168 -20.99 -12.62 -0.80
C ASP A 168 -21.85 -12.39 0.44
N TYR A 169 -22.50 -11.23 0.48
CA TYR A 169 -23.39 -10.83 1.57
C TYR A 169 -24.73 -10.36 1.02
N GLU A 170 -25.76 -11.06 1.40
CA GLU A 170 -27.13 -10.75 1.03
C GLU A 170 -27.82 -9.88 2.11
N SER A 171 -28.63 -8.94 1.65
CA SER A 171 -29.43 -8.09 2.53
C SER A 171 -30.49 -8.90 3.27
N VAL A 172 -30.78 -8.43 4.48
CA VAL A 172 -31.89 -8.92 5.30
C VAL A 172 -32.92 -7.83 5.50
N THR A 173 -34.17 -8.20 5.70
CA THR A 173 -35.24 -7.24 5.98
C THR A 173 -35.01 -6.59 7.34
N GLY A 174 -34.76 -5.28 7.35
CA GLY A 174 -34.62 -4.44 8.53
C GLY A 174 -35.87 -3.63 8.82
N LEU A 175 -35.80 -2.72 9.79
CA LEU A 175 -36.94 -1.88 10.18
C LEU A 175 -37.35 -0.84 9.13
N SER A 176 -36.38 -0.37 8.32
CA SER A 176 -36.57 0.71 7.34
C SER A 176 -36.33 0.28 5.89
N GLY A 177 -36.21 -1.01 5.60
CA GLY A 177 -35.94 -1.56 4.28
C GLY A 177 -35.05 -2.79 4.34
N GLN A 178 -34.24 -2.99 3.34
CA GLN A 178 -33.24 -4.05 3.28
C GLN A 178 -31.90 -3.53 3.84
N SER A 179 -31.20 -4.32 4.64
CA SER A 179 -29.89 -3.97 5.20
C SER A 179 -28.86 -5.06 5.01
N ILE A 180 -27.61 -4.68 4.72
CA ILE A 180 -26.44 -5.55 4.78
C ILE A 180 -25.59 -5.11 5.96
N TYR A 181 -25.35 -6.00 6.89
CA TYR A 181 -24.55 -5.77 8.08
C TYR A 181 -23.13 -6.29 7.87
N ALA A 182 -22.14 -5.43 8.05
CA ALA A 182 -20.75 -5.86 8.02
C ALA A 182 -20.45 -6.75 9.25
N PRO A 183 -19.83 -7.92 9.07
CA PRO A 183 -19.50 -8.81 10.18
C PRO A 183 -18.33 -8.29 11.00
N ASN A 184 -17.46 -7.48 10.39
CA ASN A 184 -16.23 -7.00 10.98
C ASN A 184 -16.23 -5.48 11.14
N ILE A 185 -15.31 -4.99 11.96
CA ILE A 185 -14.99 -3.57 12.04
C ILE A 185 -14.37 -3.15 10.71
N TYR A 186 -14.76 -1.99 10.18
CA TYR A 186 -14.07 -1.43 9.02
C TYR A 186 -12.62 -1.04 9.39
N ASN A 187 -11.70 -1.27 8.49
CA ASN A 187 -10.29 -1.03 8.74
C ASN A 187 -9.65 -0.24 7.61
N LEU A 188 -9.62 1.08 7.73
CA LEU A 188 -9.00 1.96 6.74
C LEU A 188 -7.46 1.92 6.75
N CYS A 189 -6.87 1.19 7.68
CA CYS A 189 -5.42 1.03 7.75
C CYS A 189 -4.90 -0.25 7.07
N HIS A 190 -5.78 -1.22 6.81
CA HIS A 190 -5.39 -2.59 6.44
C HIS A 190 -4.58 -2.68 5.13
N ILE A 191 -4.89 -1.86 4.15
CA ILE A 191 -4.35 -2.02 2.78
C ILE A 191 -2.97 -1.39 2.59
N ASN A 192 -2.49 -0.55 3.50
CA ASN A 192 -1.29 0.26 3.27
C ASN A 192 -0.25 0.11 4.38
N ASP A 193 -0.34 -0.96 5.15
CA ASP A 193 0.52 -1.12 6.31
C ASP A 193 1.94 -1.57 5.95
N LYS A 194 2.09 -2.29 4.86
CA LYS A 194 3.38 -2.82 4.44
C LYS A 194 3.60 -2.66 2.93
N LEU A 195 4.73 -2.09 2.59
CA LEU A 195 5.21 -1.98 1.21
C LEU A 195 6.57 -2.66 1.08
N TYR A 196 6.89 -3.08 -0.14
CA TYR A 196 8.18 -3.66 -0.48
C TYR A 196 8.88 -2.82 -1.53
N LEU A 197 10.10 -2.38 -1.23
CA LEU A 197 11.01 -1.81 -2.23
C LEU A 197 11.71 -2.96 -2.95
N ASN A 198 11.53 -3.02 -4.25
CA ASN A 198 12.07 -4.08 -5.10
C ASN A 198 13.15 -3.55 -6.06
N ALA A 199 14.04 -4.44 -6.51
CA ALA A 199 14.99 -4.15 -7.57
C ALA A 199 15.24 -5.37 -8.45
N SER A 200 15.39 -5.14 -9.76
CA SER A 200 15.55 -6.20 -10.78
C SER A 200 16.83 -7.03 -10.67
N PHE A 201 17.83 -6.56 -9.93
CA PHE A 201 19.13 -7.24 -9.78
C PHE A 201 19.24 -8.09 -8.52
N VAL A 202 18.21 -8.06 -7.66
CA VAL A 202 18.16 -8.89 -6.46
C VAL A 202 17.41 -10.17 -6.80
N SER A 203 18.01 -11.31 -6.50
CA SER A 203 17.32 -12.59 -6.49
C SER A 203 17.77 -13.37 -5.28
N GLU A 204 16.87 -13.65 -4.36
CA GLU A 204 17.14 -14.61 -3.30
C GLU A 204 16.88 -16.02 -3.82
N ASN A 205 17.97 -16.77 -4.08
CA ASN A 205 17.90 -18.19 -4.35
C ASN A 205 17.73 -18.94 -3.01
N GLY A 206 16.52 -19.11 -2.57
CA GLY A 206 16.24 -19.80 -1.30
C GLY A 206 14.80 -20.24 -1.15
N GLY A 207 14.26 -20.95 -2.14
CA GLY A 207 12.88 -21.44 -2.13
C GLY A 207 12.24 -21.35 -3.51
N THR A 208 10.99 -21.75 -3.60
CA THR A 208 10.19 -21.74 -4.82
C THR A 208 9.87 -20.34 -5.35
N ASP A 209 10.10 -19.29 -4.55
CA ASP A 209 9.79 -17.90 -4.90
C ASP A 209 11.06 -17.05 -4.89
N SER A 210 11.48 -16.62 -6.09
CA SER A 210 12.56 -15.64 -6.24
C SER A 210 12.06 -14.27 -5.84
N THR A 211 12.46 -13.76 -4.68
CA THR A 211 12.06 -12.42 -4.26
C THR A 211 13.02 -11.37 -4.80
N THR A 212 12.47 -10.29 -5.34
CA THR A 212 13.22 -9.11 -5.79
C THR A 212 13.30 -8.04 -4.70
N VAL A 213 12.82 -8.35 -3.50
CA VAL A 213 12.67 -7.41 -2.40
C VAL A 213 14.02 -6.96 -1.85
N LEU A 214 14.28 -5.66 -1.95
CA LEU A 214 15.40 -4.98 -1.29
C LEU A 214 15.09 -4.71 0.18
N ARG A 215 13.87 -4.22 0.47
CA ARG A 215 13.50 -3.77 1.79
C ARG A 215 11.99 -3.77 2.02
N ASP A 216 11.59 -4.17 3.24
CA ASP A 216 10.24 -4.01 3.79
C ASP A 216 10.09 -2.59 4.35
N ILE A 217 8.94 -1.97 4.13
CA ILE A 217 8.62 -0.62 4.58
C ILE A 217 7.28 -0.67 5.30
N TYR A 218 7.27 -0.39 6.59
CA TYR A 218 6.06 -0.41 7.41
C TYR A 218 5.45 0.99 7.52
N MET A 219 4.25 1.18 6.97
CA MET A 219 3.58 2.47 6.81
C MET A 219 2.46 2.73 7.83
N HIS A 220 2.18 1.80 8.74
CA HIS A 220 1.00 1.82 9.63
C HIS A 220 0.88 3.08 10.50
N ASN A 221 1.99 3.68 10.92
CA ASN A 221 1.99 4.87 11.77
C ASN A 221 2.07 6.20 10.99
N ILE A 222 1.99 6.15 9.66
CA ILE A 222 2.11 7.34 8.82
C ILE A 222 0.70 7.75 8.36
N SER A 223 0.35 9.01 8.58
CA SER A 223 -0.89 9.57 8.05
C SER A 223 -0.78 9.81 6.54
N PHE A 224 -1.91 9.71 5.83
CA PHE A 224 -1.99 10.03 4.40
C PHE A 224 -1.52 11.47 4.15
N GLY A 225 -0.89 11.70 3.00
CA GLY A 225 -0.32 12.99 2.64
C GLY A 225 1.01 13.34 3.33
N ASN A 226 1.45 12.53 4.29
CA ASN A 226 2.74 12.71 4.94
C ASN A 226 3.83 11.85 4.29
N CYS A 227 5.06 12.32 4.38
CA CYS A 227 6.24 11.57 3.96
C CYS A 227 6.85 10.82 5.16
N ALA A 228 6.98 9.53 5.03
CA ALA A 228 7.68 8.69 5.98
C ALA A 228 9.19 8.73 5.70
N ILE A 229 9.99 8.78 6.76
CA ILE A 229 11.44 8.69 6.68
C ILE A 229 11.88 7.51 7.54
N PHE A 230 12.36 6.47 6.87
CA PHE A 230 12.87 5.27 7.52
C PHE A 230 14.40 5.27 7.45
N LYS A 231 15.03 4.99 8.59
CA LYS A 231 16.47 4.78 8.69
C LYS A 231 16.73 3.35 9.16
N TYR A 232 17.59 2.68 8.46
CA TYR A 232 17.96 1.29 8.76
C TYR A 232 19.44 1.20 9.12
N ASP A 233 19.73 0.45 10.17
CA ASP A 233 21.10 0.22 10.60
C ASP A 233 21.83 -0.77 9.69
N PHE A 234 23.15 -0.60 9.60
CA PHE A 234 24.05 -1.52 8.92
C PHE A 234 24.23 -2.79 9.76
N THR A 235 23.26 -3.71 9.67
CA THR A 235 23.34 -5.02 10.32
C THR A 235 23.56 -6.12 9.31
N ARG A 236 24.13 -7.26 9.78
CA ARG A 236 24.40 -8.41 8.91
C ARG A 236 23.16 -8.98 8.23
N ASP A 237 21.99 -8.79 8.83
CA ASP A 237 20.73 -9.38 8.37
C ASP A 237 20.00 -8.53 7.33
N ASN A 238 20.47 -7.30 7.09
CA ASN A 238 19.80 -6.33 6.23
C ASN A 238 20.39 -6.22 4.81
N TYR A 239 21.34 -7.05 4.46
CA TYR A 239 21.92 -7.03 3.11
C TYR A 239 21.31 -8.10 2.21
N LYS A 240 21.30 -7.80 0.91
CA LYS A 240 20.91 -8.71 -0.15
C LYS A 240 22.12 -9.09 -0.99
N LYS A 241 22.21 -10.34 -1.40
CA LYS A 241 23.25 -10.78 -2.34
C LYS A 241 22.92 -10.26 -3.74
N ILE A 242 23.94 -9.90 -4.48
CA ILE A 242 23.80 -9.53 -5.89
C ILE A 242 24.60 -10.51 -6.73
N ASN A 243 24.00 -10.93 -7.85
CA ASN A 243 24.66 -11.77 -8.83
C ASN A 243 25.21 -10.86 -9.92
N ASN A 244 26.52 -10.84 -10.12
CA ASN A 244 27.18 -10.14 -11.21
C ASN A 244 26.99 -8.60 -11.24
N ALA A 245 27.75 -7.89 -10.40
CA ALA A 245 27.70 -6.42 -10.28
C ALA A 245 27.95 -5.67 -11.61
N THR A 246 28.77 -6.24 -12.50
CA THR A 246 29.16 -5.60 -13.79
C THR A 246 27.99 -5.39 -14.75
N THR A 247 26.93 -6.16 -14.61
CA THR A 247 25.74 -6.06 -15.47
C THR A 247 24.71 -5.04 -14.99
N ILE A 248 24.84 -4.54 -13.74
CA ILE A 248 23.89 -3.64 -13.12
C ILE A 248 24.22 -2.19 -13.51
N LYS A 249 23.73 -1.73 -14.64
CA LYS A 249 23.94 -0.35 -15.11
C LYS A 249 22.70 0.52 -14.95
N THR A 250 21.56 -0.03 -15.33
CA THR A 250 20.27 0.67 -15.30
C THR A 250 19.22 -0.23 -14.67
N PRO A 251 19.31 -0.46 -13.35
CA PRO A 251 18.36 -1.31 -12.66
C PRO A 251 16.95 -0.70 -12.66
N ARG A 252 15.95 -1.58 -12.64
CA ARG A 252 14.56 -1.23 -12.36
C ARG A 252 14.33 -1.27 -10.86
N PHE A 253 13.67 -0.23 -10.34
CA PHE A 253 13.19 -0.14 -8.97
C PHE A 253 11.68 0.05 -8.98
N PHE A 254 10.98 -0.62 -8.07
CA PHE A 254 9.54 -0.52 -7.97
C PHE A 254 9.06 -0.84 -6.55
N LEU A 255 7.88 -0.32 -6.22
CA LEU A 255 7.21 -0.61 -4.97
C LEU A 255 6.09 -1.60 -5.22
N THR A 256 5.93 -2.57 -4.31
CA THR A 256 4.76 -3.46 -4.29
C THR A 256 4.09 -3.44 -2.93
N ASP A 257 2.83 -3.79 -2.91
CA ASP A 257 2.09 -4.12 -1.69
C ASP A 257 2.34 -5.57 -1.25
N GLU A 258 1.66 -6.03 -0.23
CA GLU A 258 1.77 -7.40 0.30
C GLU A 258 1.20 -8.48 -0.64
N TYR A 259 0.54 -8.08 -1.72
CA TYR A 259 -0.05 -8.95 -2.74
C TYR A 259 0.69 -8.87 -4.09
N ASP A 260 1.92 -8.32 -4.08
CA ASP A 260 2.77 -8.11 -5.26
C ASP A 260 2.21 -7.16 -6.32
N ASN A 261 1.16 -6.38 -6.01
CA ASN A 261 0.70 -5.34 -6.91
C ASN A 261 1.67 -4.17 -6.91
N VAL A 262 2.03 -3.67 -8.09
CA VAL A 262 2.87 -2.48 -8.21
C VAL A 262 2.09 -1.25 -7.72
N VAL A 263 2.65 -0.56 -6.73
CA VAL A 263 2.03 0.61 -6.12
C VAL A 263 2.25 1.84 -6.99
N ASP A 264 1.16 2.50 -7.41
CA ASP A 264 1.21 3.81 -8.05
C ASP A 264 1.17 4.92 -7.00
N LEU A 265 2.24 5.71 -6.91
CA LEU A 265 2.31 6.89 -6.04
C LEU A 265 1.65 8.13 -6.66
N ASN A 266 0.88 7.96 -7.73
CA ASN A 266 0.19 9.04 -8.44
C ASN A 266 1.11 10.22 -8.82
N GLY A 267 2.28 9.89 -9.32
CA GLY A 267 3.29 10.86 -9.76
C GLY A 267 4.14 11.47 -8.63
N VAL A 268 3.86 11.15 -7.37
CA VAL A 268 4.70 11.60 -6.25
C VAL A 268 6.00 10.81 -6.21
N ASN A 269 7.11 11.52 -6.01
CA ASN A 269 8.43 10.90 -5.99
C ASN A 269 8.76 10.32 -4.62
N PHE A 270 9.62 9.31 -4.63
CA PHE A 270 10.24 8.75 -3.42
C PHE A 270 11.74 8.61 -3.62
N SER A 271 12.47 8.46 -2.53
CA SER A 271 13.93 8.33 -2.57
C SER A 271 14.45 7.34 -1.54
N PHE A 272 15.62 6.79 -1.81
CA PHE A 272 16.30 5.90 -0.89
C PHE A 272 17.82 5.93 -1.11
N THR A 273 18.57 5.50 -0.10
CA THR A 273 20.02 5.36 -0.18
C THR A 273 20.39 3.89 -0.34
N LEU A 274 21.06 3.56 -1.42
CA LEU A 274 21.49 2.23 -1.79
C LEU A 274 23.02 2.11 -1.68
N HIS A 275 23.47 1.11 -0.95
CA HIS A 275 24.87 0.80 -0.76
C HIS A 275 25.22 -0.52 -1.44
N PHE A 276 26.31 -0.52 -2.19
CA PHE A 276 26.92 -1.73 -2.74
C PHE A 276 28.27 -1.95 -2.05
N PHE A 277 28.58 -3.18 -1.73
CA PHE A 277 29.82 -3.50 -1.04
C PHE A 277 30.27 -4.94 -1.34
N LYS A 278 31.56 -5.18 -1.06
CA LYS A 278 32.10 -6.54 -1.05
C LYS A 278 31.87 -7.16 0.32
N LYS A 279 31.09 -8.21 0.35
CA LYS A 279 30.98 -9.05 1.55
C LYS A 279 32.08 -10.11 1.52
N LEU A 280 32.89 -10.17 2.58
CA LEU A 280 33.94 -11.18 2.80
C LEU A 280 33.34 -12.48 3.32
#